data_96e9b5c7e63965d12124c5d061111a6f
#
_entry.id   96e9b5c7e63965d12124c5d061111a6f
#
_cell.length_a   1.000
_cell.length_b   1.000
_cell.length_c   1.000
_cell.angle_alpha   90.00
_cell.angle_beta   90.00
_cell.angle_gamma   90.00
#
_symmetry.space_group_name_H-M   'P 1'
#
loop_
_entity.id
_entity.type
_entity.pdbx_description
1 polymer ?
#
loop_
_entity_poly.entity_id
_entity_poly.type
_entity_poly.pdbx_seq_one_letter_code
_entity_poly.pdbx_strand_id
1 'polypeptide(L)'
;MRKFIILALVSLIAAQTYAVSKAQADSAYVREDYAAAAVLYDSLLTAEGPSSEIYYNLGNCYYKTDEIAKCVLNYERALLIAPGDDDIRFNLELARSKTIDRIIPHHEIFLVTWWRSLVNMTDADTWGVYAVGAFVAMLLLLMFYLFATSLWVQKTAFYSGVVLLVLCILFNICAWSQSDKQFNRTGAIVMSPSAVVRSTPSASGTDLFVLHEGTRVEILDDTMTEWKEVQIADGKKGWIEKKVISKI
;
A
#
# COMPACT_ATOMS: atom_id res chain seq x y z
N MET A 1 -34.64 -41.62 -7.88
CA MET A 1 -34.66 -40.31 -7.25
C MET A 1 -33.93 -40.27 -5.89
N ARG A 2 -34.23 -41.13 -4.93
CA ARG A 2 -33.54 -41.14 -3.58
C ARG A 2 -31.99 -41.27 -3.67
N LYS A 3 -31.45 -42.11 -4.58
CA LYS A 3 -30.00 -42.30 -4.74
C LYS A 3 -29.31 -41.05 -5.31
N PHE A 4 -29.96 -40.28 -6.18
CA PHE A 4 -29.42 -39.02 -6.72
C PHE A 4 -29.44 -37.89 -5.69
N ILE A 5 -30.43 -37.86 -4.79
CA ILE A 5 -30.52 -36.90 -3.71
C ILE A 5 -29.40 -37.15 -2.68
N ILE A 6 -29.12 -38.41 -2.36
CA ILE A 6 -28.02 -38.79 -1.45
C ILE A 6 -26.66 -38.46 -2.09
N LEU A 7 -26.47 -38.67 -3.38
CA LEU A 7 -25.25 -38.33 -4.09
C LEU A 7 -25.04 -36.79 -4.12
N ALA A 8 -26.11 -36.02 -4.36
CA ALA A 8 -26.08 -34.56 -4.33
C ALA A 8 -25.83 -34.01 -2.91
N LEU A 9 -26.37 -34.64 -1.87
CA LEU A 9 -26.10 -34.27 -0.46
C LEU A 9 -24.65 -34.61 -0.06
N VAL A 10 -24.11 -35.75 -0.50
CA VAL A 10 -22.71 -36.14 -0.25
C VAL A 10 -21.74 -35.24 -1.00
N SER A 11 -22.06 -34.79 -2.22
CA SER A 11 -21.23 -33.81 -2.94
C SER A 11 -21.29 -32.41 -2.33
N LEU A 12 -22.39 -32.03 -1.69
CA LEU A 12 -22.52 -30.75 -0.97
C LEU A 12 -21.70 -30.73 0.34
N ILE A 13 -21.54 -31.89 1.00
CA ILE A 13 -20.75 -32.04 2.23
C ILE A 13 -19.24 -32.10 1.91
N ALA A 14 -18.85 -32.61 0.74
CA ALA A 14 -17.47 -32.69 0.31
C ALA A 14 -16.86 -31.34 -0.10
N ALA A 15 -17.67 -30.29 -0.25
CA ALA A 15 -17.23 -28.93 -0.61
C ALA A 15 -17.04 -28.00 0.59
N GLN A 16 -16.89 -28.52 1.79
CA GLN A 16 -16.28 -27.76 2.88
C GLN A 16 -14.76 -27.69 2.60
N THR A 17 -14.38 -26.88 1.62
CA THR A 17 -13.04 -26.32 1.62
C THR A 17 -12.86 -25.62 2.97
N TYR A 18 -11.94 -26.12 3.79
CA TYR A 18 -11.54 -25.44 5.00
C TYR A 18 -10.93 -24.08 4.56
N ALA A 19 -11.79 -23.09 4.39
CA ALA A 19 -11.34 -21.73 4.19
C ALA A 19 -10.50 -21.36 5.42
N VAL A 20 -9.23 -21.06 5.20
CA VAL A 20 -8.36 -20.53 6.25
C VAL A 20 -9.04 -19.32 6.82
N SER A 21 -9.28 -19.30 8.13
CA SER A 21 -9.87 -18.14 8.79
C SER A 21 -8.77 -17.26 9.39
N LYS A 22 -8.98 -15.95 9.37
CA LYS A 22 -8.10 -15.01 10.07
C LYS A 22 -7.85 -15.40 11.52
N ALA A 23 -8.88 -15.89 12.23
CA ALA A 23 -8.76 -16.35 13.61
C ALA A 23 -7.77 -17.52 13.79
N GLN A 24 -7.59 -18.38 12.78
CA GLN A 24 -6.58 -19.45 12.82
C GLN A 24 -5.17 -18.87 12.71
N ALA A 25 -4.96 -17.90 11.81
CA ALA A 25 -3.69 -17.21 11.66
C ALA A 25 -3.32 -16.43 12.92
N ASP A 26 -4.28 -15.67 13.47
CA ASP A 26 -4.11 -14.93 14.74
C ASP A 26 -3.80 -15.88 15.91
N SER A 27 -4.48 -17.04 15.98
CA SER A 27 -4.19 -18.08 16.97
C SER A 27 -2.79 -18.64 16.87
N ALA A 28 -2.28 -18.88 15.65
CA ALA A 28 -0.91 -19.35 15.43
C ALA A 28 0.10 -18.28 15.88
N TYR A 29 -0.16 -17.01 15.55
CA TYR A 29 0.67 -15.88 15.98
C TYR A 29 0.74 -15.76 17.51
N VAL A 30 -0.41 -15.86 18.21
CA VAL A 30 -0.47 -15.79 19.67
C VAL A 30 0.28 -16.97 20.34
N ARG A 31 0.31 -18.14 19.69
CA ARG A 31 1.11 -19.29 20.14
C ARG A 31 2.60 -19.18 19.79
N GLU A 32 3.02 -18.04 19.23
CA GLU A 32 4.39 -17.77 18.79
C GLU A 32 4.85 -18.67 17.62
N ASP A 33 3.93 -19.39 16.97
CA ASP A 33 4.21 -20.15 15.75
C ASP A 33 4.14 -19.21 14.54
N TYR A 34 5.13 -18.32 14.46
CA TYR A 34 5.17 -17.26 13.47
C TYR A 34 5.29 -17.78 12.04
N ALA A 35 5.96 -18.91 11.85
CA ALA A 35 6.09 -19.55 10.54
C ALA A 35 4.75 -20.10 10.05
N ALA A 36 4.01 -20.80 10.89
CA ALA A 36 2.66 -21.27 10.55
C ALA A 36 1.69 -20.09 10.37
N ALA A 37 1.76 -19.07 11.22
CA ALA A 37 0.95 -17.85 11.07
C ALA A 37 1.19 -17.17 9.72
N ALA A 38 2.46 -17.03 9.28
CA ALA A 38 2.80 -16.44 7.98
C ALA A 38 2.19 -17.21 6.81
N VAL A 39 2.24 -18.55 6.81
CA VAL A 39 1.61 -19.38 5.77
C VAL A 39 0.09 -19.19 5.74
N LEU A 40 -0.55 -19.09 6.91
CA LEU A 40 -1.99 -18.87 7.00
C LEU A 40 -2.39 -17.48 6.50
N TYR A 41 -1.65 -16.42 6.88
CA TYR A 41 -1.90 -15.06 6.37
C TYR A 41 -1.67 -14.96 4.85
N ASP A 42 -0.65 -15.63 4.30
CA ASP A 42 -0.40 -15.64 2.85
C ASP A 42 -1.53 -16.37 2.10
N SER A 43 -2.06 -17.46 2.69
CA SER A 43 -3.24 -18.15 2.17
C SER A 43 -4.48 -17.26 2.17
N LEU A 44 -4.66 -16.41 3.20
CA LEU A 44 -5.76 -15.43 3.26
C LEU A 44 -5.61 -14.36 2.17
N LEU A 45 -4.40 -13.84 1.93
CA LEU A 45 -4.16 -12.90 0.81
C LEU A 45 -4.51 -13.50 -0.54
N THR A 46 -4.27 -14.81 -0.71
CA THR A 46 -4.62 -15.53 -1.95
C THR A 46 -6.13 -15.71 -2.09
N ALA A 47 -6.85 -15.96 -0.98
CA ALA A 47 -8.28 -16.27 -0.97
C ALA A 47 -9.16 -15.00 -0.97
N GLU A 48 -8.80 -14.00 -0.18
CA GLU A 48 -9.60 -12.80 0.08
C GLU A 48 -9.09 -11.56 -0.66
N GLY A 49 -7.86 -11.62 -1.17
CA GLY A 49 -7.19 -10.49 -1.83
C GLY A 49 -6.37 -9.61 -0.88
N PRO A 50 -5.79 -8.52 -1.41
CA PRO A 50 -4.94 -7.60 -0.65
C PRO A 50 -5.69 -6.91 0.50
N SER A 51 -5.12 -6.98 1.71
CA SER A 51 -5.62 -6.31 2.91
C SER A 51 -4.47 -5.69 3.69
N SER A 52 -4.63 -4.45 4.12
CA SER A 52 -3.63 -3.77 4.96
C SER A 52 -3.36 -4.54 6.24
N GLU A 53 -4.42 -5.00 6.91
CA GLU A 53 -4.33 -5.76 8.15
C GLU A 53 -3.58 -7.08 7.97
N ILE A 54 -3.88 -7.83 6.88
CA ILE A 54 -3.22 -9.11 6.63
C ILE A 54 -1.74 -8.90 6.29
N TYR A 55 -1.41 -7.91 5.45
CA TYR A 55 -0.01 -7.56 5.17
C TYR A 55 0.74 -7.11 6.42
N TYR A 56 0.11 -6.31 7.29
CA TYR A 56 0.70 -5.90 8.55
C TYR A 56 1.03 -7.09 9.45
N ASN A 57 0.08 -8.01 9.65
CA ASN A 57 0.27 -9.19 10.47
C ASN A 57 1.32 -10.14 9.87
N LEU A 58 1.36 -10.27 8.54
CA LEU A 58 2.39 -11.03 7.84
C LEU A 58 3.77 -10.38 8.02
N GLY A 59 3.85 -9.06 7.96
CA GLY A 59 5.05 -8.29 8.30
C GLY A 59 5.52 -8.55 9.73
N ASN A 60 4.60 -8.58 10.69
CA ASN A 60 4.90 -8.90 12.09
C ASN A 60 5.47 -10.32 12.24
N CYS A 61 4.92 -11.32 11.52
CA CYS A 61 5.46 -12.68 11.51
C CYS A 61 6.91 -12.70 11.02
N TYR A 62 7.18 -12.05 9.88
CA TYR A 62 8.53 -11.99 9.31
C TYR A 62 9.51 -11.18 10.18
N TYR A 63 9.03 -10.16 10.89
CA TYR A 63 9.86 -9.46 11.87
C TYR A 63 10.32 -10.36 13.02
N LYS A 64 9.42 -11.24 13.51
CA LYS A 64 9.69 -12.20 14.58
C LYS A 64 10.61 -13.34 14.13
N THR A 65 10.59 -13.71 12.85
CA THR A 65 11.47 -14.74 12.27
C THR A 65 12.77 -14.17 11.68
N ASP A 66 13.01 -12.85 11.85
CA ASP A 66 14.18 -12.10 11.36
C ASP A 66 14.33 -12.11 9.82
N GLU A 67 13.23 -12.32 9.09
CA GLU A 67 13.17 -12.24 7.63
C GLU A 67 12.90 -10.78 7.19
N ILE A 68 13.90 -9.90 7.39
CA ILE A 68 13.73 -8.45 7.34
C ILE A 68 13.28 -7.95 5.96
N ALA A 69 13.76 -8.52 4.86
CA ALA A 69 13.33 -8.13 3.51
C ALA A 69 11.83 -8.37 3.29
N LYS A 70 11.33 -9.55 3.69
CA LYS A 70 9.89 -9.86 3.60
C LYS A 70 9.06 -9.01 4.57
N CYS A 71 9.59 -8.74 5.75
CA CYS A 71 8.96 -7.86 6.73
C CYS A 71 8.74 -6.46 6.14
N VAL A 72 9.80 -5.83 5.62
CA VAL A 72 9.72 -4.50 5.00
C VAL A 72 8.77 -4.51 3.81
N LEU A 73 8.83 -5.52 2.92
CA LEU A 73 7.94 -5.65 1.77
C LEU A 73 6.46 -5.65 2.19
N ASN A 74 6.11 -6.42 3.23
CA ASN A 74 4.72 -6.54 3.67
C ASN A 74 4.23 -5.29 4.40
N TYR A 75 5.06 -4.64 5.20
CA TYR A 75 4.70 -3.34 5.79
C TYR A 75 4.55 -2.24 4.73
N GLU A 76 5.38 -2.21 3.68
CA GLU A 76 5.21 -1.28 2.56
C GLU A 76 3.89 -1.51 1.82
N ARG A 77 3.51 -2.78 1.59
CA ARG A 77 2.21 -3.15 0.99
C ARG A 77 1.04 -2.75 1.87
N ALA A 78 1.16 -2.96 3.18
CA ALA A 78 0.16 -2.53 4.15
C ALA A 78 -0.01 -1.01 4.13
N LEU A 79 1.10 -0.25 4.14
CA LEU A 79 1.11 1.21 4.14
C LEU A 79 0.62 1.79 2.80
N LEU A 80 0.77 1.07 1.68
CA LEU A 80 0.23 1.47 0.39
C LEU A 80 -1.31 1.48 0.41
N ILE A 81 -1.93 0.55 1.15
CA ILE A 81 -3.40 0.44 1.30
C ILE A 81 -3.90 1.39 2.39
N ALA A 82 -3.22 1.46 3.53
CA ALA A 82 -3.57 2.29 4.68
C ALA A 82 -2.45 3.30 5.02
N PRO A 83 -2.25 4.35 4.19
CA PRO A 83 -1.11 5.27 4.31
C PRO A 83 -1.14 6.14 5.57
N GLY A 84 -2.32 6.30 6.19
CA GLY A 84 -2.52 7.06 7.44
C GLY A 84 -2.28 6.24 8.72
N ASP A 85 -1.94 4.96 8.62
CA ASP A 85 -1.75 4.09 9.77
C ASP A 85 -0.36 4.31 10.40
N ASP A 86 -0.34 4.84 11.60
CA ASP A 86 0.89 5.17 12.33
C ASP A 86 1.58 3.92 12.90
N ASP A 87 0.83 2.86 13.23
CA ASP A 87 1.41 1.61 13.74
C ASP A 87 2.20 0.89 12.64
N ILE A 88 1.64 0.84 11.42
CA ILE A 88 2.34 0.28 10.26
C ILE A 88 3.61 1.09 9.97
N ARG A 89 3.50 2.42 9.99
CA ARG A 89 4.64 3.31 9.73
C ARG A 89 5.74 3.12 10.76
N PHE A 90 5.39 3.09 12.04
CA PHE A 90 6.35 2.87 13.12
C PHE A 90 7.08 1.52 12.98
N ASN A 91 6.34 0.43 12.72
CA ASN A 91 6.93 -0.90 12.57
C ASN A 91 7.77 -1.02 11.29
N LEU A 92 7.38 -0.33 10.22
CA LEU A 92 8.20 -0.25 9.00
C LEU A 92 9.55 0.45 9.27
N GLU A 93 9.54 1.57 10.00
CA GLU A 93 10.77 2.27 10.36
C GLU A 93 11.65 1.42 11.27
N LEU A 94 11.05 0.71 12.23
CA LEU A 94 11.76 -0.23 13.09
C LEU A 94 12.39 -1.38 12.26
N ALA A 95 11.68 -1.94 11.29
CA ALA A 95 12.22 -2.97 10.40
C ALA A 95 13.36 -2.42 9.52
N ARG A 96 13.20 -1.20 8.97
CA ARG A 96 14.24 -0.52 8.18
C ARG A 96 15.48 -0.19 9.00
N SER A 97 15.36 0.03 10.30
CA SER A 97 16.53 0.24 11.16
C SER A 97 17.45 -0.96 11.27
N LYS A 98 16.94 -2.16 10.93
CA LYS A 98 17.71 -3.42 10.88
C LYS A 98 18.37 -3.67 9.51
N THR A 99 17.99 -2.92 8.46
CA THR A 99 18.63 -3.08 7.14
C THR A 99 20.05 -2.54 7.14
N ILE A 100 20.90 -3.12 6.30
CA ILE A 100 22.33 -2.76 6.18
C ILE A 100 22.48 -1.38 5.54
N ASP A 101 21.71 -1.14 4.46
CA ASP A 101 21.83 0.07 3.67
C ASP A 101 21.17 1.26 4.36
N ARG A 102 21.97 2.27 4.70
CA ARG A 102 21.47 3.54 5.24
C ARG A 102 21.54 4.61 4.16
N ILE A 103 20.46 4.70 3.37
CA ILE A 103 20.38 5.67 2.28
C ILE A 103 19.75 6.95 2.82
N ILE A 104 20.49 8.06 2.71
CA ILE A 104 20.00 9.38 3.08
C ILE A 104 19.22 9.93 1.88
N PRO A 105 17.90 10.15 2.00
CA PRO A 105 17.10 10.69 0.92
C PRO A 105 17.60 12.07 0.48
N HIS A 106 17.46 12.36 -0.81
CA HIS A 106 17.66 13.74 -1.29
C HIS A 106 16.67 14.69 -0.60
N HIS A 107 17.14 15.90 -0.34
CA HIS A 107 16.27 16.97 0.18
C HIS A 107 15.20 17.31 -0.86
N GLU A 108 13.97 16.95 -0.54
CA GLU A 108 12.82 17.34 -1.36
C GLU A 108 12.38 18.77 -1.01
N ILE A 109 11.77 19.43 -1.99
CA ILE A 109 11.17 20.76 -1.78
C ILE A 109 10.04 20.63 -0.75
N PHE A 110 10.00 21.52 0.26
CA PHE A 110 9.00 21.51 1.34
C PHE A 110 7.56 21.34 0.83
N LEU A 111 7.17 22.00 -0.26
CA LEU A 111 5.83 21.90 -0.84
C LEU A 111 5.48 20.47 -1.28
N VAL A 112 6.46 19.73 -1.85
CA VAL A 112 6.27 18.33 -2.27
C VAL A 112 6.06 17.44 -1.06
N THR A 113 6.88 17.61 -0.03
CA THR A 113 6.78 16.84 1.22
C THR A 113 5.46 17.12 1.93
N TRP A 114 5.06 18.40 2.00
CA TRP A 114 3.78 18.82 2.60
C TRP A 114 2.59 18.22 1.83
N TRP A 115 2.59 18.30 0.49
CA TRP A 115 1.56 17.71 -0.35
C TRP A 115 1.46 16.20 -0.16
N ARG A 116 2.61 15.52 -0.16
CA ARG A 116 2.67 14.07 0.10
C ARG A 116 2.12 13.71 1.48
N SER A 117 2.45 14.49 2.49
CA SER A 117 1.92 14.30 3.86
C SER A 117 0.41 14.47 3.90
N LEU A 118 -0.13 15.51 3.24
CA LEU A 118 -1.57 15.73 3.15
C LEU A 118 -2.28 14.55 2.47
N VAL A 119 -1.82 14.12 1.32
CA VAL A 119 -2.42 13.00 0.56
C VAL A 119 -2.36 11.69 1.37
N ASN A 120 -1.28 11.47 2.12
CA ASN A 120 -1.07 10.26 2.93
C ASN A 120 -1.74 10.29 4.30
N MET A 121 -2.55 11.32 4.63
CA MET A 121 -3.30 11.34 5.89
C MET A 121 -4.34 10.23 5.97
N THR A 122 -4.88 9.81 4.81
CA THR A 122 -5.86 8.72 4.74
C THR A 122 -5.80 8.04 3.36
N ASP A 123 -6.57 6.95 3.21
CA ASP A 123 -6.69 6.18 1.98
C ASP A 123 -7.56 6.90 0.92
N ALA A 124 -7.54 6.35 -0.33
CA ALA A 124 -8.27 6.92 -1.45
C ALA A 124 -9.79 6.90 -1.25
N ASP A 125 -10.33 5.85 -0.64
CA ASP A 125 -11.77 5.67 -0.43
C ASP A 125 -12.29 6.69 0.58
N THR A 126 -11.57 6.93 1.68
CA THR A 126 -11.90 7.94 2.68
C THR A 126 -11.87 9.36 2.08
N TRP A 127 -10.87 9.68 1.25
CA TRP A 127 -10.86 10.94 0.50
C TRP A 127 -12.07 11.06 -0.41
N GLY A 128 -12.48 9.95 -1.08
CA GLY A 128 -13.70 9.90 -1.90
C GLY A 128 -14.97 10.19 -1.10
N VAL A 129 -15.09 9.60 0.11
CA VAL A 129 -16.22 9.87 1.03
C VAL A 129 -16.27 11.34 1.43
N TYR A 130 -15.12 11.95 1.75
CA TYR A 130 -15.07 13.39 2.07
C TYR A 130 -15.46 14.26 0.87
N ALA A 131 -15.06 13.89 -0.35
CA ALA A 131 -15.45 14.61 -1.57
C ALA A 131 -16.96 14.55 -1.81
N VAL A 132 -17.58 13.36 -1.65
CA VAL A 132 -19.04 13.18 -1.78
C VAL A 132 -19.78 13.96 -0.68
N GLY A 133 -19.31 13.91 0.56
CA GLY A 133 -19.88 14.66 1.67
C GLY A 133 -19.84 16.16 1.44
N ALA A 134 -18.72 16.70 0.99
CA ALA A 134 -18.57 18.11 0.65
C ALA A 134 -19.49 18.52 -0.50
N PHE A 135 -19.63 17.67 -1.52
CA PHE A 135 -20.54 17.90 -2.65
C PHE A 135 -22.01 17.97 -2.20
N VAL A 136 -22.45 17.00 -1.39
CA VAL A 136 -23.83 16.99 -0.87
C VAL A 136 -24.10 18.21 0.00
N ALA A 137 -23.17 18.57 0.89
CA ALA A 137 -23.28 19.77 1.71
C ALA A 137 -23.36 21.05 0.87
N MET A 138 -22.57 21.14 -0.20
CA MET A 138 -22.63 22.26 -1.16
C MET A 138 -24.01 22.35 -1.83
N LEU A 139 -24.60 21.23 -2.25
CA LEU A 139 -25.95 21.22 -2.84
C LEU A 139 -27.02 21.70 -1.84
N LEU A 140 -26.91 21.32 -0.56
CA LEU A 140 -27.80 21.83 0.49
C LEU A 140 -27.65 23.34 0.67
N LEU A 141 -26.43 23.86 0.68
CA LEU A 141 -26.19 25.31 0.75
C LEU A 141 -26.73 26.04 -0.49
N LEU A 142 -26.64 25.43 -1.66
CA LEU A 142 -27.24 25.98 -2.88
C LEU A 142 -28.76 26.09 -2.75
N MET A 143 -29.43 25.09 -2.15
CA MET A 143 -30.86 25.17 -1.83
C MET A 143 -31.17 26.36 -0.89
N PHE A 144 -30.37 26.49 0.19
CA PHE A 144 -30.54 27.67 1.08
C PHE A 144 -30.30 29.00 0.35
N TYR A 145 -29.32 29.09 -0.52
CA TYR A 145 -29.06 30.25 -1.33
C TYR A 145 -30.26 30.62 -2.22
N LEU A 146 -30.90 29.61 -2.86
CA LEU A 146 -32.02 29.84 -3.79
C LEU A 146 -33.35 30.16 -3.11
N PHE A 147 -33.60 29.54 -1.94
CA PHE A 147 -34.93 29.62 -1.29
C PHE A 147 -35.00 30.49 -0.03
N ALA A 148 -33.86 30.92 0.53
CA ALA A 148 -33.88 31.77 1.70
C ALA A 148 -34.36 33.21 1.32
N THR A 149 -35.15 33.81 2.20
CA THR A 149 -35.64 35.19 2.05
C THR A 149 -34.68 36.22 2.66
N SER A 150 -33.79 35.79 3.56
CA SER A 150 -32.82 36.66 4.23
C SER A 150 -31.55 36.79 3.42
N LEU A 151 -31.15 38.04 3.12
CA LEU A 151 -29.87 38.33 2.44
C LEU A 151 -28.63 37.81 3.18
N TRP A 152 -28.64 37.76 4.50
CA TRP A 152 -27.53 37.24 5.29
C TRP A 152 -27.38 35.73 5.08
N VAL A 153 -28.50 34.98 5.08
CA VAL A 153 -28.49 33.55 4.81
C VAL A 153 -28.00 33.26 3.39
N GLN A 154 -28.48 34.01 2.40
CA GLN A 154 -28.04 33.89 1.01
C GLN A 154 -26.51 34.10 0.88
N LYS A 155 -25.96 35.18 1.47
CA LYS A 155 -24.54 35.48 1.40
C LYS A 155 -23.69 34.40 2.10
N THR A 156 -24.06 33.99 3.31
CA THR A 156 -23.35 32.94 4.00
C THR A 156 -23.42 31.61 3.25
N ALA A 157 -24.58 31.23 2.74
CA ALA A 157 -24.74 30.00 1.96
C ALA A 157 -23.89 30.02 0.68
N PHE A 158 -23.82 31.18 -0.02
CA PHE A 158 -22.99 31.33 -1.21
C PHE A 158 -21.49 31.15 -0.90
N TYR A 159 -20.95 31.92 0.06
CA TYR A 159 -19.51 31.83 0.38
C TYR A 159 -19.12 30.47 0.95
N SER A 160 -19.94 29.90 1.84
CA SER A 160 -19.70 28.55 2.35
C SER A 160 -19.81 27.48 1.27
N GLY A 161 -20.75 27.65 0.32
CA GLY A 161 -20.87 26.78 -0.84
C GLY A 161 -19.64 26.81 -1.76
N VAL A 162 -19.07 28.01 -1.99
CA VAL A 162 -17.82 28.16 -2.75
C VAL A 162 -16.65 27.47 -2.03
N VAL A 163 -16.53 27.62 -0.70
CA VAL A 163 -15.50 26.94 0.07
C VAL A 163 -15.65 25.42 -0.04
N LEU A 164 -16.87 24.88 0.11
CA LEU A 164 -17.12 23.45 -0.03
C LEU A 164 -16.85 22.94 -1.45
N LEU A 165 -17.11 23.74 -2.48
CA LEU A 165 -16.73 23.39 -3.85
C LEU A 165 -15.20 23.22 -3.99
N VAL A 166 -14.43 24.17 -3.45
CA VAL A 166 -12.97 24.11 -3.47
C VAL A 166 -12.46 22.87 -2.69
N LEU A 167 -13.03 22.60 -1.52
CA LEU A 167 -12.70 21.42 -0.72
C LEU A 167 -13.07 20.12 -1.46
N CYS A 168 -14.22 20.07 -2.13
CA CYS A 168 -14.63 18.93 -2.93
C CYS A 168 -13.61 18.63 -4.04
N ILE A 169 -13.16 19.66 -4.76
CA ILE A 169 -12.11 19.52 -5.80
C ILE A 169 -10.82 19.03 -5.18
N LEU A 170 -10.39 19.60 -4.06
CA LEU A 170 -9.16 19.20 -3.34
C LEU A 170 -9.22 17.74 -2.92
N PHE A 171 -10.32 17.29 -2.30
CA PHE A 171 -10.50 15.90 -1.88
C PHE A 171 -10.49 14.93 -3.07
N ASN A 172 -11.08 15.31 -4.22
CA ASN A 172 -10.99 14.50 -5.44
C ASN A 172 -9.55 14.40 -5.95
N ILE A 173 -8.77 15.48 -5.91
CA ILE A 173 -7.34 15.44 -6.30
C ILE A 173 -6.54 14.55 -5.35
N CYS A 174 -6.80 14.62 -4.03
CA CYS A 174 -6.16 13.74 -3.05
C CYS A 174 -6.53 12.27 -3.30
N ALA A 175 -7.82 11.96 -3.51
CA ALA A 175 -8.29 10.61 -3.81
C ALA A 175 -7.64 10.05 -5.08
N TRP A 176 -7.60 10.85 -6.15
CA TRP A 176 -6.95 10.46 -7.40
C TRP A 176 -5.45 10.22 -7.22
N SER A 177 -4.75 11.14 -6.55
CA SER A 177 -3.31 11.00 -6.29
C SER A 177 -2.97 9.77 -5.45
N GLN A 178 -3.83 9.42 -4.48
CA GLN A 178 -3.64 8.22 -3.64
C GLN A 178 -3.95 6.95 -4.41
N SER A 179 -5.02 6.96 -5.22
CA SER A 179 -5.40 5.85 -6.10
C SER A 179 -4.31 5.57 -7.13
N ASP A 180 -3.73 6.61 -7.76
CA ASP A 180 -2.66 6.49 -8.74
C ASP A 180 -1.44 5.72 -8.18
N LYS A 181 -1.06 5.98 -6.92
CA LYS A 181 0.02 5.24 -6.24
C LYS A 181 -0.27 3.75 -6.08
N GLN A 182 -1.54 3.38 -5.88
CA GLN A 182 -1.94 1.97 -5.75
C GLN A 182 -1.94 1.24 -7.10
N PHE A 183 -2.26 1.92 -8.19
CA PHE A 183 -2.29 1.33 -9.53
C PHE A 183 -0.91 1.35 -10.20
N ASN A 184 -0.20 2.46 -10.14
CA ASN A 184 1.11 2.65 -10.76
C ASN A 184 2.25 2.35 -9.77
N ARG A 185 2.33 1.08 -9.33
CA ARG A 185 3.30 0.61 -8.33
C ARG A 185 4.70 0.58 -8.93
N THR A 186 5.49 1.57 -8.59
CA THR A 186 6.92 1.67 -9.00
C THR A 186 7.88 1.21 -7.92
N GLY A 187 7.43 1.12 -6.67
CA GLY A 187 8.26 0.68 -5.55
C GLY A 187 8.57 -0.82 -5.59
N ALA A 188 9.78 -1.18 -5.21
CA ALA A 188 10.20 -2.56 -5.00
C ALA A 188 11.19 -2.66 -3.83
N ILE A 189 11.28 -3.86 -3.25
CA ILE A 189 12.21 -4.20 -2.17
C ILE A 189 13.23 -5.21 -2.69
N VAL A 190 14.50 -5.00 -2.36
CA VAL A 190 15.58 -5.96 -2.61
C VAL A 190 15.38 -7.15 -1.68
N MET A 191 15.29 -8.36 -2.25
CA MET A 191 15.02 -9.60 -1.53
C MET A 191 16.28 -10.47 -1.36
N SER A 192 17.33 -10.18 -2.12
CA SER A 192 18.60 -10.91 -2.05
C SER A 192 19.50 -10.29 -0.98
N PRO A 193 20.26 -11.11 -0.21
CA PRO A 193 21.25 -10.60 0.75
C PRO A 193 22.22 -9.59 0.18
N SER A 194 22.53 -9.71 -1.13
CA SER A 194 23.36 -8.76 -1.88
C SER A 194 22.93 -8.76 -3.35
N ALA A 195 22.74 -7.57 -3.90
CA ALA A 195 22.35 -7.34 -5.28
C ALA A 195 23.20 -6.26 -5.92
N VAL A 196 23.88 -6.58 -7.01
CA VAL A 196 24.75 -5.65 -7.73
C VAL A 196 23.90 -4.82 -8.70
N VAL A 197 24.01 -3.51 -8.62
CA VAL A 197 23.42 -2.56 -9.57
C VAL A 197 24.47 -2.18 -10.61
N ARG A 198 24.10 -2.29 -11.89
CA ARG A 198 25.00 -2.15 -13.03
C ARG A 198 24.67 -0.97 -13.92
N SER A 199 25.66 -0.55 -14.72
CA SER A 199 25.50 0.56 -15.66
C SER A 199 24.64 0.22 -16.89
N THR A 200 24.52 -1.06 -17.23
CA THR A 200 23.76 -1.58 -18.39
C THR A 200 22.98 -2.83 -18.00
N PRO A 201 21.87 -3.15 -18.69
CA PRO A 201 21.06 -4.33 -18.43
C PRO A 201 21.74 -5.61 -18.95
N SER A 202 22.92 -5.92 -18.44
CA SER A 202 23.75 -7.06 -18.86
C SER A 202 24.63 -7.55 -17.71
N ALA A 203 24.89 -8.86 -17.69
CA ALA A 203 25.83 -9.45 -16.76
C ALA A 203 27.28 -8.95 -16.92
N SER A 204 27.62 -8.40 -18.09
CA SER A 204 28.94 -7.79 -18.39
C SER A 204 29.00 -6.28 -18.14
N GLY A 205 27.90 -5.67 -17.66
CA GLY A 205 27.87 -4.25 -17.31
C GLY A 205 28.80 -3.93 -16.14
N THR A 206 29.29 -2.69 -16.10
CA THR A 206 30.12 -2.22 -14.99
C THR A 206 29.30 -2.13 -13.72
N ASP A 207 29.82 -2.68 -12.64
CA ASP A 207 29.22 -2.60 -11.32
C ASP A 207 29.28 -1.15 -10.80
N LEU A 208 28.13 -0.58 -10.43
CA LEU A 208 28.03 0.80 -9.93
C LEU A 208 28.04 0.83 -8.39
N PHE A 209 27.17 0.05 -7.79
CA PHE A 209 27.05 -0.11 -6.34
C PHE A 209 26.33 -1.42 -6.01
N VAL A 210 26.35 -1.79 -4.73
CA VAL A 210 25.69 -2.98 -4.21
C VAL A 210 24.57 -2.54 -3.28
N LEU A 211 23.44 -3.24 -3.36
CA LEU A 211 22.30 -3.10 -2.44
C LEU A 211 22.11 -4.38 -1.64
N HIS A 212 21.61 -4.23 -0.43
CA HIS A 212 21.33 -5.35 0.46
C HIS A 212 19.83 -5.54 0.64
N GLU A 213 19.45 -6.68 1.18
CA GLU A 213 18.06 -7.04 1.44
C GLU A 213 17.32 -6.00 2.31
N GLY A 214 16.04 -5.82 2.03
CA GLY A 214 15.20 -4.82 2.71
C GLY A 214 15.33 -3.41 2.17
N THR A 215 16.29 -3.14 1.26
CA THR A 215 16.44 -1.82 0.64
C THR A 215 15.31 -1.54 -0.34
N ARG A 216 14.68 -0.37 -0.20
CA ARG A 216 13.64 0.10 -1.12
C ARG A 216 14.28 0.76 -2.34
N VAL A 217 13.76 0.42 -3.52
CA VAL A 217 14.10 1.02 -4.80
C VAL A 217 12.85 1.44 -5.56
N GLU A 218 12.96 2.40 -6.45
CA GLU A 218 11.91 2.77 -7.39
C GLU A 218 12.28 2.27 -8.79
N ILE A 219 11.36 1.55 -9.44
CA ILE A 219 11.51 1.04 -10.80
C ILE A 219 11.21 2.19 -11.75
N LEU A 220 12.19 2.57 -12.57
CA LEU A 220 12.07 3.61 -13.59
C LEU A 220 11.71 3.02 -14.95
N ASP A 221 12.27 1.86 -15.29
CA ASP A 221 12.00 1.13 -16.53
C ASP A 221 11.71 -0.34 -16.23
N ASP A 222 10.53 -0.80 -16.63
CA ASP A 222 10.02 -2.17 -16.48
C ASP A 222 9.85 -2.88 -17.84
N THR A 223 10.38 -2.34 -18.92
CA THR A 223 10.19 -2.87 -20.29
C THR A 223 10.93 -4.19 -20.54
N MET A 224 12.08 -4.37 -19.89
CA MET A 224 12.88 -5.59 -20.05
C MET A 224 12.40 -6.72 -19.15
N THR A 225 12.47 -7.95 -19.66
CA THR A 225 11.97 -9.14 -18.94
C THR A 225 12.83 -9.48 -17.71
N GLU A 226 14.16 -9.39 -17.82
CA GLU A 226 15.10 -9.87 -16.79
C GLU A 226 15.78 -8.74 -16.01
N TRP A 227 15.83 -7.54 -16.55
CA TRP A 227 16.49 -6.38 -15.95
C TRP A 227 15.48 -5.26 -15.72
N LYS A 228 15.71 -4.49 -14.66
CA LYS A 228 14.91 -3.31 -14.33
C LYS A 228 15.86 -2.15 -14.05
N GLU A 229 15.56 -0.98 -14.63
CA GLU A 229 16.23 0.24 -14.20
C GLU A 229 15.61 0.69 -12.89
N VAL A 230 16.44 0.88 -11.88
CA VAL A 230 16.00 1.29 -10.54
C VAL A 230 16.72 2.54 -10.09
N GLN A 231 16.04 3.27 -9.20
CA GLN A 231 16.59 4.42 -8.49
C GLN A 231 16.45 4.21 -6.98
N ILE A 232 17.50 4.56 -6.24
CA ILE A 232 17.48 4.61 -4.78
C ILE A 232 17.19 6.03 -4.28
N ALA A 233 16.86 6.17 -2.99
CA ALA A 233 16.41 7.44 -2.42
C ALA A 233 17.44 8.58 -2.47
N ASP A 234 18.73 8.29 -2.66
CA ASP A 234 19.80 9.29 -2.88
C ASP A 234 19.92 9.76 -4.35
N GLY A 235 19.04 9.25 -5.23
CA GLY A 235 18.99 9.62 -6.64
C GLY A 235 19.89 8.82 -7.58
N LYS A 236 20.75 7.93 -7.07
CA LYS A 236 21.55 7.04 -7.92
C LYS A 236 20.67 6.07 -8.68
N LYS A 237 21.05 5.78 -9.92
CA LYS A 237 20.30 4.90 -10.83
C LYS A 237 21.21 3.80 -11.36
N GLY A 238 20.57 2.72 -11.81
CA GLY A 238 21.26 1.65 -12.54
C GLY A 238 20.34 0.46 -12.75
N TRP A 239 20.87 -0.59 -13.33
CA TRP A 239 20.17 -1.79 -13.72
C TRP A 239 20.39 -2.92 -12.72
N ILE A 240 19.28 -3.54 -12.30
CA ILE A 240 19.26 -4.68 -11.36
C ILE A 240 18.50 -5.84 -11.98
N GLU A 241 18.86 -7.06 -11.64
CA GLU A 241 18.12 -8.25 -12.08
C GLU A 241 16.74 -8.30 -11.42
N LYS A 242 15.70 -8.55 -12.21
CA LYS A 242 14.30 -8.66 -11.72
C LYS A 242 14.15 -9.69 -10.62
N LYS A 243 14.88 -10.83 -10.68
CA LYS A 243 14.74 -11.94 -9.72
C LYS A 243 15.13 -11.59 -8.28
N VAL A 244 15.95 -10.52 -8.09
CA VAL A 244 16.43 -10.11 -6.77
C VAL A 244 15.59 -9.04 -6.10
N ILE A 245 14.53 -8.55 -6.77
CA ILE A 245 13.60 -7.55 -6.24
C ILE A 245 12.17 -8.08 -6.25
N SER A 246 11.33 -7.59 -5.33
CA SER A 246 9.90 -7.85 -5.30
C SER A 246 9.12 -6.52 -5.29
N LYS A 247 8.14 -6.38 -6.18
CA LYS A 247 7.26 -5.19 -6.23
C LYS A 247 6.39 -5.11 -4.97
N ILE A 248 6.21 -3.88 -4.52
CA ILE A 248 5.32 -3.52 -3.41
C ILE A 248 3.86 -3.65 -3.81
#